data_ef0df99d563c6fd06e8d75e4f6fa5372
#
_entry.id   ef0df99d563c6fd06e8d75e4f6fa5372
#
_cell.length_a   1.000
_cell.length_b   1.000
_cell.length_c   1.000
_cell.angle_alpha   90.00
_cell.angle_beta   90.00
_cell.angle_gamma   90.00
#
_symmetry.space_group_name_H-M   'P 1'
#
loop_
_entity.id
_entity.type
_entity.pdbx_description
1 polymer ?
#
loop_
_entity_poly.entity_id
_entity_poly.type
_entity_poly.pdbx_seq_one_letter_code
_entity_poly.pdbx_strand_id
1 'polypeptide(L)'
;MRTKSIFLLLLLAVMPLCVFSQSKSTFEIKNGHFYRNGKITPVLSGEMHYARIPHQYWRHRLQMMKGMGLNTVATYVFWNLHEPEPGKWDFTGDKNLAEF
;
A
#
# COMPACT_ATOMS: atom_id res chain seq x y z
N MET A 1 -9.33 -20.78 47.98
CA MET A 1 -8.61 -20.83 46.69
C MET A 1 -9.53 -20.76 45.45
N ARG A 2 -10.82 -21.04 45.57
CA ARG A 2 -11.77 -21.04 44.41
C ARG A 2 -12.17 -19.65 43.88
N THR A 3 -12.18 -18.63 44.74
CA THR A 3 -12.59 -17.25 44.35
C THR A 3 -11.58 -16.53 43.47
N LYS A 4 -10.28 -16.77 43.62
CA LYS A 4 -9.23 -16.15 42.81
C LYS A 4 -9.22 -16.65 41.36
N SER A 5 -9.59 -17.92 41.13
CA SER A 5 -9.69 -18.51 39.79
C SER A 5 -10.90 -17.97 39.02
N ILE A 6 -12.01 -17.67 39.68
CA ILE A 6 -13.21 -17.10 39.03
C ILE A 6 -12.96 -15.67 38.59
N PHE A 7 -12.21 -14.89 39.39
CA PHE A 7 -11.83 -13.50 39.03
C PHE A 7 -10.90 -13.47 37.82
N LEU A 8 -9.97 -14.41 37.71
CA LEU A 8 -9.05 -14.52 36.58
C LEU A 8 -9.79 -14.90 35.27
N LEU A 9 -10.77 -15.80 35.39
CA LEU A 9 -11.63 -16.20 34.24
C LEU A 9 -12.54 -15.06 33.77
N LEU A 10 -13.06 -14.23 34.70
CA LEU A 10 -13.86 -13.06 34.33
C LEU A 10 -13.01 -11.96 33.67
N LEU A 11 -11.76 -11.80 34.08
CA LEU A 11 -10.85 -10.83 33.47
C LEU A 11 -10.47 -11.21 32.02
N LEU A 12 -10.39 -12.52 31.72
CA LEU A 12 -10.11 -13.01 30.37
C LEU A 12 -11.30 -12.84 29.42
N ALA A 13 -12.53 -12.82 29.94
CA ALA A 13 -13.75 -12.67 29.14
C ALA A 13 -14.04 -11.22 28.69
N VAL A 14 -13.34 -10.23 29.27
CA VAL A 14 -13.50 -8.79 28.96
C VAL A 14 -12.41 -8.28 28.03
N MET A 15 -11.59 -9.13 27.40
CA MET A 15 -10.73 -8.69 26.31
C MET A 15 -11.63 -8.25 25.15
N PRO A 16 -11.72 -6.93 24.83
CA PRO A 16 -12.43 -6.51 23.66
C PRO A 16 -11.71 -7.13 22.47
N LEU A 17 -12.40 -7.97 21.73
CA LEU A 17 -12.02 -8.32 20.37
C LEU A 17 -12.00 -7.01 19.58
N CYS A 18 -10.85 -6.32 19.59
CA CYS A 18 -10.57 -5.26 18.63
C CYS A 18 -10.54 -5.92 17.24
N VAL A 19 -11.72 -6.14 16.69
CA VAL A 19 -11.86 -6.44 15.29
C VAL A 19 -11.38 -5.19 14.56
N PHE A 20 -10.11 -5.18 14.16
CA PHE A 20 -9.61 -4.21 13.19
C PHE A 20 -10.41 -4.42 11.91
N SER A 21 -11.53 -3.72 11.79
CA SER A 21 -12.22 -3.58 10.53
C SER A 21 -11.28 -2.82 9.61
N GLN A 22 -10.56 -3.54 8.76
CA GLN A 22 -9.86 -2.92 7.63
C GLN A 22 -10.94 -2.32 6.73
N SER A 23 -11.14 -1.01 6.83
CA SER A 23 -12.01 -0.30 5.91
C SER A 23 -11.42 -0.46 4.51
N LYS A 24 -12.12 -1.22 3.66
CA LYS A 24 -11.71 -1.42 2.27
C LYS A 24 -11.74 -0.06 1.57
N SER A 25 -10.57 0.41 1.13
CA SER A 25 -10.47 1.65 0.36
C SER A 25 -11.19 1.46 -0.98
N THR A 26 -12.07 2.39 -1.33
CA THR A 26 -12.77 2.39 -2.62
C THR A 26 -12.19 3.43 -3.55
N PHE A 27 -12.14 3.09 -4.84
CA PHE A 27 -11.79 4.02 -5.92
C PHE A 27 -12.78 3.80 -7.07
N GLU A 28 -13.48 4.87 -7.46
CA GLU A 28 -14.55 4.82 -8.44
C GLU A 28 -14.44 5.96 -9.44
N ILE A 29 -14.93 5.74 -10.66
CA ILE A 29 -15.15 6.78 -11.66
C ILE A 29 -16.64 6.99 -11.78
N LYS A 30 -17.14 8.20 -11.51
CA LYS A 30 -18.55 8.54 -11.56
C LYS A 30 -18.72 9.97 -12.02
N ASN A 31 -19.67 10.20 -12.93
CA ASN A 31 -20.00 11.53 -13.47
C ASN A 31 -18.76 12.31 -13.97
N GLY A 32 -17.79 11.62 -14.61
CA GLY A 32 -16.58 12.24 -15.12
C GLY A 32 -15.52 12.60 -14.07
N HIS A 33 -15.70 12.18 -12.81
CA HIS A 33 -14.78 12.44 -11.72
C HIS A 33 -14.27 11.16 -11.07
N PHE A 34 -13.05 11.23 -10.51
CA PHE A 34 -12.50 10.20 -9.65
C PHE A 34 -12.98 10.40 -8.22
N TYR A 35 -13.45 9.33 -7.60
CA TYR A 35 -13.83 9.29 -6.19
C TYR A 35 -12.95 8.31 -5.42
N ARG A 36 -12.39 8.75 -4.31
CA ARG A 36 -11.70 7.90 -3.35
C ARG A 36 -12.43 7.96 -2.01
N ASN A 37 -12.88 6.81 -1.53
CA ASN A 37 -13.68 6.70 -0.30
C ASN A 37 -14.89 7.67 -0.30
N GLY A 38 -15.60 7.75 -1.45
CA GLY A 38 -16.78 8.59 -1.62
C GLY A 38 -16.52 10.10 -1.79
N LYS A 39 -15.26 10.55 -1.84
CA LYS A 39 -14.90 11.95 -2.04
C LYS A 39 -14.29 12.17 -3.42
N ILE A 40 -14.68 13.26 -4.10
CA ILE A 40 -14.04 13.68 -5.35
C ILE A 40 -12.55 13.90 -5.07
N THR A 41 -11.71 13.21 -5.84
CA THR A 41 -10.26 13.25 -5.66
C THR A 41 -9.62 13.50 -7.01
N PRO A 42 -9.11 14.72 -7.27
CA PRO A 42 -8.36 15.00 -8.49
C PRO A 42 -7.06 14.18 -8.46
N VAL A 43 -6.70 13.60 -9.60
CA VAL A 43 -5.43 12.88 -9.77
C VAL A 43 -4.33 13.90 -10.04
N LEU A 44 -3.44 14.06 -9.07
CA LEU A 44 -2.23 14.87 -9.17
C LEU A 44 -1.04 13.91 -9.25
N SER A 45 -0.63 13.59 -10.48
CA SER A 45 0.35 12.54 -10.74
C SER A 45 1.73 13.09 -11.02
N GLY A 46 2.75 12.43 -10.50
CA GLY A 46 4.14 12.52 -10.93
C GLY A 46 4.63 11.19 -11.46
N GLU A 47 5.59 11.24 -12.38
CA GLU A 47 6.17 10.03 -12.96
C GLU A 47 7.47 9.67 -12.27
N MET A 48 7.60 8.41 -11.84
CA MET A 48 8.81 7.87 -11.24
C MET A 48 8.96 6.39 -11.62
N HIS A 49 10.04 6.07 -12.33
CA HIS A 49 10.32 4.69 -12.77
C HIS A 49 11.20 3.99 -11.75
N TYR A 50 10.65 2.99 -11.05
CA TYR A 50 11.37 2.19 -10.05
C TYR A 50 12.67 1.62 -10.61
N ALA A 51 12.66 1.14 -11.85
CA ALA A 51 13.82 0.52 -12.51
C ALA A 51 15.02 1.46 -12.74
N ARG A 52 14.85 2.78 -12.58
CA ARG A 52 15.89 3.80 -12.77
C ARG A 52 16.43 4.35 -11.45
N ILE A 53 15.91 3.87 -10.34
CA ILE A 53 16.24 4.38 -9.01
C ILE A 53 16.53 3.17 -8.11
N PRO A 54 17.70 3.08 -7.47
CA PRO A 54 17.97 2.00 -6.52
C PRO A 54 16.89 1.94 -5.44
N HIS A 55 16.42 0.74 -5.08
CA HIS A 55 15.26 0.53 -4.20
C HIS A 55 15.40 1.21 -2.83
N GLN A 56 16.62 1.38 -2.32
CA GLN A 56 16.89 2.06 -1.05
C GLN A 56 16.38 3.51 -1.03
N TYR A 57 16.25 4.14 -2.21
CA TYR A 57 15.80 5.53 -2.35
C TYR A 57 14.32 5.67 -2.67
N TRP A 58 13.60 4.59 -2.99
CA TRP A 58 12.19 4.67 -3.41
C TRP A 58 11.31 5.38 -2.38
N ARG A 59 11.37 4.95 -1.12
CA ARG A 59 10.60 5.56 -0.04
C ARG A 59 10.88 7.08 0.08
N HIS A 60 12.14 7.47 0.07
CA HIS A 60 12.52 8.88 0.18
C HIS A 60 11.97 9.69 -1.01
N ARG A 61 12.12 9.18 -2.23
CA ARG A 61 11.63 9.86 -3.44
C ARG A 61 10.11 9.98 -3.45
N LEU A 62 9.39 8.94 -3.07
CA LEU A 62 7.94 8.94 -2.94
C LEU A 62 7.47 9.93 -1.87
N GLN A 63 8.17 10.05 -0.75
CA GLN A 63 7.89 11.05 0.28
C GLN A 63 8.09 12.47 -0.24
N MET A 64 9.12 12.71 -1.05
CA MET A 64 9.33 14.01 -1.69
C MET A 64 8.18 14.36 -2.64
N MET A 65 7.75 13.41 -3.49
CA MET A 65 6.61 13.59 -4.38
C MET A 65 5.34 13.92 -3.59
N LYS A 66 5.09 13.22 -2.49
CA LYS A 66 3.98 13.51 -1.58
C LYS A 66 4.10 14.92 -0.96
N GLY A 67 5.30 15.33 -0.55
CA GLY A 67 5.58 16.66 -0.03
C GLY A 67 5.33 17.78 -1.06
N MET A 68 5.46 17.49 -2.35
CA MET A 68 5.10 18.39 -3.45
C MET A 68 3.59 18.49 -3.69
N GLY A 69 2.76 17.76 -2.94
CA GLY A 69 1.31 17.74 -3.09
C GLY A 69 0.78 16.70 -4.08
N LEU A 70 1.64 15.82 -4.61
CA LEU A 70 1.21 14.73 -5.48
C LEU A 70 0.51 13.63 -4.69
N ASN A 71 -0.52 13.04 -5.26
CA ASN A 71 -1.28 11.95 -4.64
C ASN A 71 -1.24 10.64 -5.44
N THR A 72 -0.59 10.67 -6.59
CA THR A 72 -0.51 9.54 -7.52
C THR A 72 0.90 9.47 -8.10
N VAL A 73 1.38 8.25 -8.28
CA VAL A 73 2.64 7.97 -8.97
C VAL A 73 2.33 7.17 -10.23
N ALA A 74 2.83 7.64 -11.37
CA ALA A 74 2.84 6.88 -12.62
C ALA A 74 4.20 6.22 -12.80
N THR A 75 4.21 4.97 -13.23
CA THR A 75 5.44 4.25 -13.58
C THR A 75 5.19 3.34 -14.77
N TYR A 76 6.24 3.09 -15.55
CA TYR A 76 6.22 2.02 -16.53
C TYR A 76 6.68 0.71 -15.90
N VAL A 77 6.07 -0.39 -16.33
CA VAL A 77 6.53 -1.74 -16.02
C VAL A 77 7.25 -2.27 -17.24
N PHE A 78 8.55 -2.41 -17.13
CA PHE A 78 9.41 -2.83 -18.25
C PHE A 78 9.44 -4.34 -18.36
N TRP A 79 8.76 -4.90 -19.34
CA TRP A 79 8.65 -6.35 -19.54
C TRP A 79 10.02 -7.03 -19.61
N ASN A 80 10.89 -6.53 -20.45
CA ASN A 80 12.24 -7.06 -20.65
C ASN A 80 13.13 -7.01 -19.40
N LEU A 81 12.81 -6.16 -18.44
CA LEU A 81 13.50 -6.12 -17.15
C LEU A 81 13.07 -7.29 -16.26
N HIS A 82 11.80 -7.63 -16.30
CA HIS A 82 11.23 -8.68 -15.44
C HIS A 82 11.32 -10.08 -16.08
N GLU A 83 11.29 -10.17 -17.39
CA GLU A 83 11.44 -11.41 -18.14
C GLU A 83 12.61 -11.29 -19.13
N PRO A 84 13.88 -11.31 -18.65
CA PRO A 84 15.06 -11.22 -19.52
C PRO A 84 15.18 -12.39 -20.49
N GLU A 85 14.64 -13.54 -20.14
CA GLU A 85 14.54 -14.73 -20.99
C GLU A 85 13.12 -15.30 -20.88
N PRO A 86 12.55 -15.86 -21.94
CA PRO A 86 11.19 -16.41 -21.92
C PRO A 86 10.93 -17.36 -20.73
N GLY A 87 9.93 -17.06 -19.93
CA GLY A 87 9.53 -17.83 -18.75
C GLY A 87 10.41 -17.64 -17.51
N LYS A 88 11.48 -16.84 -17.57
CA LYS A 88 12.32 -16.53 -16.40
C LYS A 88 11.98 -15.16 -15.84
N TRP A 89 11.18 -15.17 -14.78
CA TRP A 89 10.71 -13.95 -14.12
C TRP A 89 11.59 -13.55 -12.95
N ASP A 90 11.89 -12.24 -12.82
CA ASP A 90 12.65 -11.65 -11.72
C ASP A 90 11.96 -10.38 -11.21
N PHE A 91 11.53 -10.43 -9.95
CA PHE A 91 10.95 -9.32 -9.21
C PHE A 91 11.72 -9.06 -7.90
N THR A 92 13.05 -9.19 -7.91
CA THR A 92 13.88 -9.02 -6.73
C THR A 92 14.65 -7.70 -6.74
N GLY A 93 15.05 -7.20 -5.57
CA GLY A 93 15.84 -5.97 -5.42
C GLY A 93 15.21 -4.78 -6.13
N ASP A 94 15.97 -4.12 -7.01
CA ASP A 94 15.53 -2.96 -7.80
C ASP A 94 14.41 -3.26 -8.81
N LYS A 95 14.02 -4.54 -8.93
CA LYS A 95 12.92 -5.01 -9.77
C LYS A 95 11.67 -5.37 -8.95
N ASN A 96 11.69 -5.19 -7.63
CA ASN A 96 10.57 -5.56 -6.75
C ASN A 96 9.43 -4.53 -6.85
N LEU A 97 8.61 -4.68 -7.89
CA LEU A 97 7.47 -3.80 -8.16
C LEU A 97 6.42 -3.82 -7.02
N ALA A 98 6.30 -4.94 -6.31
CA ALA A 98 5.35 -5.04 -5.19
C ALA A 98 5.80 -4.24 -3.95
N GLU A 99 7.11 -4.05 -3.76
CA GLU A 99 7.67 -3.23 -2.71
C GLU A 99 7.57 -1.73 -3.07
N PHE A 100 7.77 -1.40 -4.34
CA PHE A 100 7.62 -0.04 -4.86
C PHE A 100 6.19 0.47 -4.70
#